data_2eb4d87858deb50a1c54c7d7495e6cc9
#
_entry.id   2eb4d87858deb50a1c54c7d7495e6cc9
#
_cell.length_a   1.000
_cell.length_b   1.000
_cell.length_c   1.000
_cell.angle_alpha   90.00
_cell.angle_beta   90.00
_cell.angle_gamma   90.00
#
_symmetry.space_group_name_H-M   'P 1'
#
loop_
_entity.id
_entity.type
_entity.pdbx_description
1 polymer ?
#
loop_
_entity_poly.entity_id
_entity_poly.type
_entity_poly.pdbx_seq_one_letter_code
_entity_poly.pdbx_strand_id
1 'polypeptide(L)'
;MARNESQFWQYIKRNTPKIKWTRIENTSSLGTPDLLGYNANNCFFTVELKVVKSGNKIRFSPHQISFHVRHPSNTFILVDDPPDRDWETIIGIKTK
;
A
#
# COMPACT_ATOMS: atom_id res chain seq x y z
N MET A 1 14.19 -12.60 5.94
CA MET A 1 13.65 -11.77 7.02
C MET A 1 12.69 -10.73 6.47
N ALA A 2 11.59 -10.55 7.14
CA ALA A 2 10.59 -9.59 6.71
C ALA A 2 11.07 -8.15 6.92
N ARG A 3 10.79 -7.29 5.96
CA ARG A 3 11.02 -5.86 6.11
C ARG A 3 9.94 -5.28 7.02
N ASN A 4 10.28 -4.23 7.75
CA ASN A 4 9.26 -3.45 8.43
C ASN A 4 8.60 -2.49 7.41
N GLU A 5 7.57 -1.79 7.85
CA GLU A 5 6.83 -0.90 6.94
C GLU A 5 7.71 0.19 6.36
N SER A 6 8.62 0.76 7.16
CA SER A 6 9.51 1.81 6.69
C SER A 6 10.47 1.29 5.61
N GLN A 7 10.99 0.09 5.79
CA GLN A 7 11.87 -0.54 4.80
C GLN A 7 11.10 -0.87 3.53
N PHE A 8 9.87 -1.33 3.67
CA PHE A 8 9.01 -1.60 2.53
C PHE A 8 8.74 -0.33 1.74
N TRP A 9 8.45 0.77 2.43
CA TRP A 9 8.26 2.07 1.80
C TRP A 9 9.49 2.50 1.00
N GLN A 10 10.69 2.35 1.57
CA GLN A 10 11.92 2.69 0.87
C GLN A 10 12.11 1.83 -0.38
N TYR A 11 11.77 0.56 -0.28
CA TYR A 11 11.86 -0.33 -1.43
C TYR A 11 10.91 0.08 -2.55
N ILE A 12 9.67 0.41 -2.23
CA ILE A 12 8.69 0.86 -3.20
C ILE A 12 9.20 2.12 -3.90
N LYS A 13 9.67 3.08 -3.13
CA LYS A 13 10.13 4.35 -3.65
C LYS A 13 11.29 4.16 -4.64
N ARG A 14 12.24 3.29 -4.31
CA ARG A 14 13.38 3.02 -5.18
C ARG A 14 12.98 2.35 -6.48
N ASN A 15 11.96 1.53 -6.44
CA ASN A 15 11.57 0.70 -7.58
C ASN A 15 10.47 1.32 -8.45
N THR A 16 10.02 2.50 -8.12
CA THR A 16 8.98 3.20 -8.88
C THR A 16 9.40 4.65 -9.14
N PRO A 17 10.50 4.87 -9.87
CA PRO A 17 11.05 6.22 -10.04
C PRO A 17 10.13 7.17 -10.81
N LYS A 18 9.18 6.64 -11.57
CA LYS A 18 8.26 7.47 -12.35
C LYS A 18 7.02 7.90 -11.57
N ILE A 19 6.87 7.43 -10.36
CA ILE A 19 5.73 7.78 -9.52
C ILE A 19 6.19 8.84 -8.51
N LYS A 20 5.43 9.90 -8.40
CA LYS A 20 5.64 10.92 -7.37
C LYS A 20 4.86 10.51 -6.15
N TRP A 21 5.57 10.26 -5.06
CA TRP A 21 4.96 9.78 -3.82
C TRP A 21 4.86 10.87 -2.78
N THR A 22 3.77 10.87 -2.05
CA THR A 22 3.60 11.67 -0.84
C THR A 22 3.22 10.73 0.28
N ARG A 23 4.00 10.71 1.35
CA ARG A 23 3.64 9.91 2.51
C ARG A 23 2.62 10.70 3.33
N ILE A 24 1.49 10.05 3.60
CA ILE A 24 0.40 10.68 4.34
C ILE A 24 0.65 10.42 5.82
N GLU A 25 0.84 11.48 6.57
CA GLU A 25 1.07 11.39 8.02
C GLU A 25 -0.07 12.11 8.72
N ASN A 26 -1.20 11.43 8.80
CA ASN A 26 -2.40 12.01 9.38
C ASN A 26 -2.85 11.17 10.56
N THR A 27 -2.73 11.72 11.76
CA THR A 27 -3.13 11.05 12.97
C THR A 27 -4.56 11.32 13.38
N SER A 28 -5.23 12.22 12.69
CA SER A 28 -6.58 12.63 13.04
C SER A 28 -7.67 11.96 12.20
N SER A 29 -7.31 11.33 11.08
CA SER A 29 -8.28 10.63 10.23
C SER A 29 -7.95 9.15 10.23
N LEU A 30 -8.81 8.38 10.88
CA LEU A 30 -8.63 6.94 10.94
C LEU A 30 -8.91 6.30 9.57
N GLY A 31 -8.09 5.33 9.22
CA GLY A 31 -8.26 4.59 7.98
C GLY A 31 -7.71 5.26 6.74
N THR A 32 -7.12 6.44 6.88
CA THR A 32 -6.44 7.11 5.75
C THR A 32 -5.27 6.27 5.27
N PRO A 33 -5.13 6.07 3.95
CA PRO A 33 -4.00 5.29 3.42
C PRO A 33 -2.65 5.91 3.72
N ASP A 34 -1.61 5.09 3.65
CA ASP A 34 -0.26 5.52 3.96
C ASP A 34 0.35 6.43 2.92
N LEU A 35 0.02 6.23 1.66
CA LEU A 35 0.68 6.89 0.55
C LEU A 35 -0.30 7.47 -0.45
N LEU A 36 0.06 8.62 -0.99
CA LEU A 36 -0.57 9.18 -2.18
C LEU A 36 0.44 9.11 -3.31
N GLY A 37 0.06 8.50 -4.43
CA GLY A 37 0.90 8.43 -5.60
C GLY A 37 0.32 9.26 -6.73
N TYR A 38 1.22 9.73 -7.61
CA TYR A 38 0.83 10.45 -8.81
C TYR A 38 1.67 9.89 -9.96
N ASN A 39 1.00 9.30 -10.94
CA ASN A 39 1.72 8.56 -11.98
C ASN A 39 1.96 9.39 -13.24
N ALA A 40 2.63 8.77 -14.21
CA ALA A 40 2.99 9.45 -15.45
C ALA A 40 1.77 9.81 -16.31
N ASN A 41 0.63 9.20 -16.04
CA ASN A 41 -0.63 9.52 -16.74
C ASN A 41 -1.42 10.61 -16.03
N ASN A 42 -0.80 11.29 -15.09
CA ASN A 42 -1.40 12.38 -14.32
C ASN A 42 -2.61 11.93 -13.51
N CYS A 43 -2.55 10.72 -12.99
CA CYS A 43 -3.60 10.17 -12.14
C CYS A 43 -3.12 10.00 -10.73
N PHE A 44 -3.93 10.43 -9.77
CA PHE A 44 -3.69 10.17 -8.36
C PHE A 44 -4.25 8.82 -7.95
N PHE A 45 -3.58 8.20 -7.00
CA PHE A 45 -4.06 6.97 -6.39
C PHE A 45 -3.51 6.88 -4.98
N THR A 46 -4.13 6.06 -4.15
CA THR A 46 -3.67 5.86 -2.79
C THR A 46 -3.24 4.42 -2.58
N VAL A 47 -2.31 4.22 -1.66
CA VAL A 47 -1.79 2.91 -1.32
C VAL A 47 -1.75 2.74 0.18
N GLU A 48 -2.34 1.66 0.64
CA GLU A 48 -2.22 1.21 2.02
C GLU A 48 -1.12 0.15 2.07
N LEU A 49 -0.15 0.32 2.95
CA LEU A 49 0.95 -0.63 3.08
C LEU A 49 0.66 -1.67 4.14
N LYS A 50 0.89 -2.92 3.81
CA LYS A 50 0.76 -4.01 4.76
C LYS A 50 2.00 -4.90 4.69
N VAL A 51 2.54 -5.23 5.84
CA VAL A 51 3.67 -6.14 5.95
C VAL A 51 3.22 -7.36 6.74
N VAL A 52 3.39 -8.53 6.14
CA VAL A 52 3.08 -9.78 6.81
C VAL A 52 4.31 -10.20 7.61
N LYS A 53 4.16 -10.28 8.93
CA LYS A 53 5.28 -10.58 9.82
C LYS A 53 5.34 -12.05 10.19
N SER A 54 4.19 -12.68 10.34
CA SER A 54 4.14 -14.10 10.67
C SER A 54 2.81 -14.66 10.19
N GLY A 55 2.82 -15.92 9.79
CA GLY A 55 1.65 -16.56 9.22
C GLY A 55 1.26 -15.92 7.89
N ASN A 56 0.01 -16.05 7.53
CA ASN A 56 -0.50 -15.56 6.25
C ASN A 56 -1.64 -14.58 6.43
N LYS A 57 -1.71 -13.93 7.58
CA LYS A 57 -2.84 -13.08 7.89
C LYS A 57 -2.50 -11.62 7.71
N ILE A 58 -3.38 -10.92 7.04
CA ILE A 58 -3.34 -9.47 6.89
C ILE A 58 -4.52 -8.92 7.66
N ARG A 59 -4.25 -7.93 8.50
CA ARG A 59 -5.29 -7.36 9.34
C ARG A 59 -5.62 -5.95 8.88
N PHE A 60 -6.91 -5.66 8.82
CA PHE A 60 -7.41 -4.32 8.51
C PHE A 60 -8.28 -3.85 9.65
N SER A 61 -8.13 -2.58 10.01
CA SER A 61 -9.07 -1.96 10.94
C SER A 61 -10.40 -1.72 10.20
N PRO A 62 -11.51 -1.59 10.95
CA PRO A 62 -12.79 -1.22 10.32
C PRO A 62 -12.71 0.08 9.54
N HIS A 63 -11.88 1.01 10.00
CA HIS A 63 -11.71 2.30 9.33
C HIS A 63 -11.00 2.14 7.98
N GLN A 64 -10.03 1.25 7.88
CA GLN A 64 -9.35 0.96 6.62
C GLN A 64 -10.31 0.30 5.64
N ILE A 65 -11.11 -0.63 6.11
CA ILE A 65 -12.12 -1.29 5.27
C ILE A 65 -13.12 -0.25 4.76
N SER A 66 -13.61 0.59 5.65
CA SER A 66 -14.56 1.64 5.30
C SER A 66 -14.01 2.59 4.25
N PHE A 67 -12.73 2.96 4.38
CA PHE A 67 -12.09 3.83 3.40
C PHE A 67 -12.12 3.20 2.00
N HIS A 68 -11.74 1.93 1.90
CA HIS A 68 -11.70 1.26 0.60
C HIS A 68 -13.08 1.05 0.01
N VAL A 69 -14.07 0.80 0.85
CA VAL A 69 -15.46 0.68 0.38
C VAL A 69 -15.97 1.99 -0.19
N ARG A 70 -15.62 3.11 0.45
CA ARG A 70 -16.06 4.43 -0.02
C ARG A 70 -15.26 4.96 -1.20
N HIS A 71 -14.08 4.38 -1.45
CA HIS A 71 -13.20 4.82 -2.54
C HIS A 71 -12.86 3.62 -3.43
N PRO A 72 -13.81 3.18 -4.27
CA PRO A 72 -13.62 1.93 -5.03
C PRO A 72 -12.64 2.04 -6.20
N SER A 73 -12.22 3.26 -6.55
CA SER A 73 -11.30 3.47 -7.67
C SER A 73 -10.04 4.14 -7.20
N ASN A 74 -8.91 3.74 -7.80
CA ASN A 74 -7.60 4.35 -7.54
C ASN A 74 -7.17 4.25 -6.08
N THR A 75 -7.59 3.19 -5.41
CA THR A 75 -7.14 2.88 -4.06
C THR A 75 -6.64 1.44 -4.05
N PHE A 76 -5.43 1.26 -3.53
CA PHE A 76 -4.76 -0.03 -3.58
C PHE A 76 -4.22 -0.42 -2.23
N ILE A 77 -4.07 -1.72 -2.05
CA ILE A 77 -3.40 -2.29 -0.89
C ILE A 77 -2.18 -3.02 -1.41
N LEU A 78 -1.03 -2.68 -0.91
CA LEU A 78 0.22 -3.29 -1.32
C LEU A 78 0.78 -4.07 -0.14
N VAL A 79 0.99 -5.36 -0.37
CA VAL A 79 1.37 -6.29 0.68
C VAL A 79 2.79 -6.77 0.46
N ASP A 80 3.61 -6.68 1.48
CA ASP A 80 4.93 -7.27 1.49
C ASP A 80 4.86 -8.57 2.28
N ASP A 81 4.83 -9.67 1.57
CA ASP A 81 4.73 -11.00 2.17
C ASP A 81 5.98 -11.80 1.82
N PRO A 82 7.05 -11.59 2.56
CA PRO A 82 8.30 -12.27 2.29
C PRO A 82 8.23 -13.75 2.64
N PRO A 83 9.26 -14.53 2.25
CA PRO A 83 10.41 -14.04 1.49
C PRO A 83 10.27 -14.25 -0.01
N ASP A 84 9.30 -15.01 -0.47
CA ASP A 84 9.32 -15.56 -1.81
C ASP A 84 8.25 -14.99 -2.73
N ARG A 85 7.66 -13.89 -2.34
CA ARG A 85 6.61 -13.28 -3.16
C ARG A 85 7.23 -12.35 -4.19
N ASP A 86 6.77 -12.47 -5.40
CA ASP A 86 7.14 -11.54 -6.45
C ASP A 86 6.11 -10.40 -6.52
N TRP A 87 6.46 -9.41 -7.33
CA TRP A 87 5.61 -8.24 -7.47
C TRP A 87 4.29 -8.56 -8.14
N GLU A 88 4.23 -9.56 -8.99
CA GLU A 88 2.99 -9.93 -9.64
C GLU A 88 1.96 -10.43 -8.64
N THR A 89 2.41 -11.22 -7.68
CA THR A 89 1.53 -11.70 -6.61
C THR A 89 0.99 -10.55 -5.78
N ILE A 90 1.86 -9.61 -5.41
CA ILE A 90 1.49 -8.46 -4.61
C ILE A 90 0.54 -7.55 -5.40
N ILE A 91 0.87 -7.26 -6.63
CA ILE A 91 0.09 -6.38 -7.49
C ILE A 91 -1.28 -6.98 -7.79
N GLY A 92 -1.36 -8.29 -7.91
CA GLY A 92 -2.61 -8.98 -8.18
C GLY A 92 -3.70 -8.70 -7.15
N ILE A 93 -3.30 -8.40 -5.93
CA ILE A 93 -4.26 -8.07 -4.88
C ILE A 93 -5.00 -6.78 -5.19
N LYS A 94 -4.30 -5.81 -5.71
CA LYS A 94 -4.86 -4.47 -5.93
C LYS A 94 -5.65 -4.33 -7.22
N THR A 95 -5.53 -5.27 -8.13
CA THR A 95 -6.19 -5.14 -9.42
C THR A 95 -7.62 -5.64 -9.43
N LYS A 96 -8.08 -6.15 -8.33
CA LYS A 96 -9.44 -6.65 -8.23
C LYS A 96 -10.45 -5.57 -7.94
#